data_fb59cc4d832932e1a768a61a6c70f78c
#
_entry.id   fb59cc4d832932e1a768a61a6c70f78c
#
_cell.length_a   1.000
_cell.length_b   1.000
_cell.length_c   1.000
_cell.angle_alpha   90.00
_cell.angle_beta   90.00
_cell.angle_gamma   90.00
#
_symmetry.space_group_name_H-M   'P 1'
#
loop_
_entity.id
_entity.type
_entity.pdbx_description
1 polymer ?
#
loop_
_entity_poly.entity_id
_entity_poly.type
_entity_poly.pdbx_seq_one_letter_code
_entity_poly.pdbx_strand_id
1 'polypeptide(L)'
;MTFTARHNHLPAPGADAWPVLIREAARYTGEQETLPLSPQWILRQCKEVASLCDGDTFSGEQLNLMLQQREWREGFLAERMQDEILQEQILIETEGERIGQINALSVIEFPGHPRAFGEPSRISCVVHIGDGEFTDIERKAELGGNIHAKGMMIMQAFLMSELQLEQQIPFSASLTFEQSYSEVDGDS
;
A
#
# COMPACT_ATOMS: atom_id res chain seq x y z
N MET A 1 -23.56 12.15 13.91
CA MET A 1 -22.56 13.16 13.53
C MET A 1 -22.97 14.58 13.94
N THR A 2 -24.12 15.07 13.52
CA THR A 2 -24.61 16.43 13.89
C THR A 2 -24.74 16.64 15.40
N PHE A 3 -25.22 15.65 16.15
CA PHE A 3 -25.28 15.72 17.62
C PHE A 3 -23.89 15.85 18.24
N THR A 4 -22.92 15.06 17.79
CA THR A 4 -21.55 15.08 18.28
C THR A 4 -20.86 16.42 18.00
N ALA A 5 -21.05 16.98 16.80
CA ALA A 5 -20.54 18.30 16.44
C ALA A 5 -21.11 19.39 17.32
N ARG A 6 -22.43 19.46 17.48
CA ARG A 6 -23.12 20.46 18.32
C ARG A 6 -22.72 20.38 19.79
N HIS A 7 -22.60 19.17 20.34
CA HIS A 7 -22.17 18.98 21.73
C HIS A 7 -20.76 19.47 22.00
N ASN A 8 -19.88 19.48 20.99
CA ASN A 8 -18.49 19.95 21.09
C ASN A 8 -18.27 21.35 20.51
N HIS A 9 -19.32 22.08 20.18
CA HIS A 9 -19.25 23.42 19.55
C HIS A 9 -18.42 23.45 18.25
N LEU A 10 -18.53 22.38 17.45
CA LEU A 10 -17.85 22.22 16.18
C LEU A 10 -18.84 22.37 15.01
N PRO A 11 -18.39 22.80 13.82
CA PRO A 11 -19.25 22.87 12.66
C PRO A 11 -19.79 21.49 12.28
N ALA A 12 -21.07 21.48 11.86
CA ALA A 12 -21.75 20.26 11.40
C ALA A 12 -21.66 20.13 9.88
N PRO A 13 -21.73 18.91 9.32
CA PRO A 13 -21.73 18.74 7.86
C PRO A 13 -22.98 19.34 7.21
N GLY A 14 -22.80 20.15 6.18
CA GLY A 14 -23.82 20.55 5.25
C GLY A 14 -24.30 19.37 4.38
N ALA A 15 -25.39 19.54 3.63
CA ALA A 15 -25.94 18.46 2.83
C ALA A 15 -24.95 17.93 1.76
N ASP A 16 -24.19 18.81 1.17
CA ASP A 16 -23.17 18.53 0.14
C ASP A 16 -21.88 17.89 0.69
N ALA A 17 -21.64 17.97 2.01
CA ALA A 17 -20.50 17.33 2.64
C ALA A 17 -20.70 15.81 2.87
N TRP A 18 -21.93 15.32 2.91
CA TRP A 18 -22.24 13.92 3.21
C TRP A 18 -21.65 12.91 2.21
N PRO A 19 -21.72 13.11 0.89
CA PRO A 19 -21.10 12.17 -0.05
C PRO A 19 -19.59 12.03 0.15
N VAL A 20 -18.90 13.13 0.48
CA VAL A 20 -17.46 13.14 0.75
C VAL A 20 -17.16 12.39 2.07
N LEU A 21 -17.95 12.66 3.12
CA LEU A 21 -17.79 11.99 4.42
C LEU A 21 -18.03 10.48 4.33
N ILE A 22 -19.06 10.05 3.59
CA ILE A 22 -19.37 8.62 3.41
C ILE A 22 -18.22 7.92 2.68
N ARG A 23 -17.69 8.53 1.62
CA ARG A 23 -16.54 7.98 0.90
C ARG A 23 -15.31 7.87 1.80
N GLU A 24 -15.01 8.87 2.60
CA GLU A 24 -13.88 8.85 3.52
C GLU A 24 -14.08 7.86 4.68
N ALA A 25 -15.31 7.69 5.13
CA ALA A 25 -15.68 6.71 6.13
C ALA A 25 -15.52 5.27 5.61
N ALA A 26 -15.93 5.00 4.38
CA ALA A 26 -15.72 3.70 3.72
C ALA A 26 -14.23 3.40 3.52
N ARG A 27 -13.42 4.41 3.14
CA ARG A 27 -11.95 4.26 3.08
C ARG A 27 -11.33 3.92 4.43
N TYR A 28 -11.83 4.52 5.50
CA TYR A 28 -11.35 4.25 6.85
C TYR A 28 -11.68 2.84 7.33
N THR A 29 -12.84 2.28 6.96
CA THR A 29 -13.22 0.90 7.31
C THR A 29 -12.60 -0.14 6.39
N GLY A 30 -12.15 0.26 5.19
CA GLY A 30 -11.69 -0.66 4.15
C GLY A 30 -12.83 -1.38 3.40
N GLU A 31 -14.09 -1.08 3.71
CA GLU A 31 -15.26 -1.74 3.16
C GLU A 31 -16.28 -0.72 2.63
N GLN A 32 -16.85 -0.97 1.45
CA GLN A 32 -17.78 -0.04 0.81
C GLN A 32 -19.14 0.06 1.50
N GLU A 33 -19.56 -0.98 2.20
CA GLU A 33 -20.90 -1.08 2.80
C GLU A 33 -20.90 -0.77 4.31
N THR A 34 -19.74 -0.45 4.89
CA THR A 34 -19.63 -0.18 6.33
C THR A 34 -19.16 1.23 6.61
N LEU A 35 -19.60 1.77 7.73
CA LEU A 35 -19.21 3.08 8.23
C LEU A 35 -18.67 2.95 9.66
N PRO A 36 -17.65 3.75 10.04
CA PRO A 36 -17.11 3.69 11.39
C PRO A 36 -18.13 4.22 12.41
N LEU A 37 -18.33 3.47 13.48
CA LEU A 37 -19.12 3.90 14.65
C LEU A 37 -18.27 4.61 15.70
N SER A 38 -17.10 5.12 15.34
CA SER A 38 -16.19 5.79 16.25
C SER A 38 -16.54 7.28 16.43
N PRO A 39 -16.97 7.72 17.60
CA PRO A 39 -17.16 9.15 17.87
C PRO A 39 -15.86 9.96 17.70
N GLN A 40 -14.73 9.36 18.00
CA GLN A 40 -13.42 9.99 17.85
C GLN A 40 -13.07 10.27 16.39
N TRP A 41 -13.37 9.34 15.48
CA TRP A 41 -13.21 9.55 14.05
C TRP A 41 -14.05 10.74 13.56
N ILE A 42 -15.32 10.79 13.99
CA ILE A 42 -16.24 11.89 13.67
C ILE A 42 -15.72 13.23 14.20
N LEU A 43 -15.30 13.27 15.47
CA LEU A 43 -14.75 14.46 16.09
C LEU A 43 -13.49 14.96 15.38
N ARG A 44 -12.62 14.05 14.93
CA ARG A 44 -11.44 14.40 14.17
C ARG A 44 -11.81 15.14 12.87
N GLN A 45 -12.79 14.63 12.08
CA GLN A 45 -13.23 15.31 10.87
C GLN A 45 -13.76 16.73 11.17
N CYS A 46 -14.63 16.85 12.17
CA CYS A 46 -15.20 18.16 12.54
C CYS A 46 -14.14 19.14 13.06
N LYS A 47 -13.17 18.67 13.85
CA LYS A 47 -12.09 19.52 14.39
C LYS A 47 -11.16 20.04 13.30
N GLU A 48 -10.75 19.15 12.38
CA GLU A 48 -9.82 19.53 11.33
C GLU A 48 -10.45 20.50 10.32
N VAL A 49 -11.72 20.29 9.95
CA VAL A 49 -12.40 21.19 9.02
C VAL A 49 -12.81 22.53 9.66
N ALA A 50 -12.89 22.59 10.99
CA ALA A 50 -13.30 23.81 11.72
C ALA A 50 -12.42 25.03 11.41
N SER A 51 -11.12 24.81 11.13
CA SER A 51 -10.19 25.90 10.77
C SER A 51 -10.47 26.51 9.38
N LEU A 52 -11.29 25.85 8.56
CA LEU A 52 -11.67 26.28 7.22
C LEU A 52 -13.13 26.81 7.17
N CYS A 53 -13.80 26.92 8.31
CA CYS A 53 -15.21 27.27 8.41
C CYS A 53 -15.40 28.55 9.22
N ASP A 54 -16.18 29.48 8.70
CA ASP A 54 -16.57 30.71 9.42
C ASP A 54 -17.95 30.58 10.09
N GLY A 55 -18.60 29.41 10.05
CA GLY A 55 -19.94 29.22 10.56
C GLY A 55 -20.16 27.85 11.21
N ASP A 56 -21.43 27.56 11.54
CA ASP A 56 -21.83 26.34 12.24
C ASP A 56 -21.91 25.10 11.33
N THR A 57 -21.66 25.24 10.04
CA THR A 57 -21.68 24.13 9.07
C THR A 57 -20.51 24.24 8.09
N PHE A 58 -20.03 23.07 7.62
CA PHE A 58 -19.02 23.01 6.58
C PHE A 58 -19.57 22.36 5.29
N SER A 59 -19.07 22.82 4.16
CA SER A 59 -19.40 22.31 2.83
C SER A 59 -18.55 21.12 2.42
N GLY A 60 -18.97 20.44 1.35
CA GLY A 60 -18.18 19.39 0.71
C GLY A 60 -16.85 19.90 0.15
N GLU A 61 -16.80 21.14 -0.33
CA GLU A 61 -15.58 21.78 -0.82
C GLU A 61 -14.57 22.01 0.32
N GLN A 62 -15.03 22.58 1.45
CA GLN A 62 -14.19 22.77 2.64
C GLN A 62 -13.65 21.44 3.17
N LEU A 63 -14.48 20.39 3.17
CA LEU A 63 -14.05 19.06 3.57
C LEU A 63 -13.00 18.48 2.62
N ASN A 64 -13.20 18.59 1.31
CA ASN A 64 -12.19 18.16 0.33
C ASN A 64 -10.87 18.91 0.49
N LEU A 65 -10.91 20.23 0.71
CA LEU A 65 -9.72 21.03 0.96
C LEU A 65 -8.98 20.55 2.23
N MET A 66 -9.71 20.29 3.30
CA MET A 66 -9.14 19.74 4.54
C MET A 66 -8.47 18.39 4.30
N LEU A 67 -9.12 17.50 3.53
CA LEU A 67 -8.57 16.18 3.19
C LEU A 67 -7.28 16.31 2.36
N GLN A 68 -7.22 17.21 1.38
CA GLN A 68 -6.01 17.51 0.60
C GLN A 68 -4.88 18.04 1.48
N GLN A 69 -5.17 18.97 2.40
CA GLN A 69 -4.18 19.46 3.35
C GLN A 69 -3.67 18.37 4.30
N ARG A 70 -4.56 17.46 4.71
CA ARG A 70 -4.18 16.29 5.50
C ARG A 70 -3.24 15.37 4.72
N GLU A 71 -3.62 15.03 3.49
CA GLU A 71 -2.83 14.18 2.60
C GLU A 71 -1.42 14.77 2.37
N TRP A 72 -1.33 16.07 2.13
CA TRP A 72 -0.05 16.75 2.00
C TRP A 72 0.81 16.65 3.28
N ARG A 73 0.22 16.84 4.47
CA ARG A 73 0.96 16.70 5.74
C ARG A 73 1.40 15.27 6.03
N GLU A 74 0.55 14.31 5.69
CA GLU A 74 0.76 12.88 5.96
C GLU A 74 1.54 12.18 4.84
N GLY A 75 1.69 12.80 3.67
CA GLY A 75 2.31 12.22 2.47
C GLY A 75 3.83 12.35 2.38
N PHE A 76 4.47 13.04 3.32
CA PHE A 76 5.90 13.38 3.23
C PHE A 76 6.81 12.19 2.97
N LEU A 77 6.60 11.07 3.67
CA LEU A 77 7.43 9.87 3.47
C LEU A 77 7.22 9.25 2.09
N ALA A 78 5.98 9.16 1.62
CA ALA A 78 5.66 8.66 0.28
C ALA A 78 6.28 9.55 -0.82
N GLU A 79 6.25 10.88 -0.65
CA GLU A 79 6.91 11.82 -1.56
C GLU A 79 8.42 11.62 -1.58
N ARG A 80 9.06 11.43 -0.42
CA ARG A 80 10.51 11.18 -0.34
C ARG A 80 10.92 9.89 -1.05
N MET A 81 10.16 8.82 -0.89
CA MET A 81 10.42 7.56 -1.60
C MET A 81 10.20 7.70 -3.11
N GLN A 82 9.18 8.45 -3.52
CA GLN A 82 8.99 8.80 -4.94
C GLN A 82 10.18 9.60 -5.50
N ASP A 83 10.73 10.53 -4.72
CA ASP A 83 11.93 11.28 -5.13
C ASP A 83 13.15 10.36 -5.34
N GLU A 84 13.34 9.32 -4.53
CA GLU A 84 14.42 8.34 -4.71
C GLU A 84 14.30 7.57 -6.02
N ILE A 85 13.06 7.23 -6.43
CA ILE A 85 12.81 6.62 -7.73
C ILE A 85 13.08 7.60 -8.87
N LEU A 86 12.60 8.85 -8.76
CA LEU A 86 12.81 9.88 -9.77
C LEU A 86 14.27 10.31 -9.92
N GLN A 87 15.07 10.15 -8.86
CA GLN A 87 16.51 10.40 -8.85
C GLN A 87 17.35 9.17 -9.24
N GLU A 88 16.68 8.10 -9.69
CA GLU A 88 17.32 6.84 -10.09
C GLU A 88 18.16 6.17 -8.98
N GLN A 89 17.84 6.47 -7.72
CA GLN A 89 18.44 5.79 -6.57
C GLN A 89 17.80 4.41 -6.35
N ILE A 90 16.48 4.33 -6.59
CA ILE A 90 15.73 3.09 -6.69
C ILE A 90 15.40 2.85 -8.16
N LEU A 91 15.82 1.71 -8.69
CA LEU A 91 15.73 1.41 -10.11
C LEU A 91 14.37 0.80 -10.45
N ILE A 92 13.47 1.60 -10.98
CA ILE A 92 12.18 1.18 -11.52
C ILE A 92 12.11 1.57 -13.00
N GLU A 93 11.91 0.59 -13.88
CA GLU A 93 11.73 0.85 -15.30
C GLU A 93 10.23 0.86 -15.62
N THR A 94 9.76 1.91 -16.29
CA THR A 94 8.35 2.09 -16.68
C THR A 94 8.12 1.87 -18.18
N GLU A 95 9.19 1.68 -18.96
CA GLU A 95 9.14 1.52 -20.40
C GLU A 95 10.02 0.35 -20.85
N GLY A 96 9.69 -0.19 -22.02
CA GLY A 96 10.42 -1.29 -22.61
C GLY A 96 10.05 -2.67 -22.05
N GLU A 97 10.85 -3.69 -22.40
CA GLU A 97 10.69 -5.07 -21.98
C GLU A 97 11.98 -5.60 -21.38
N ARG A 98 11.87 -6.38 -20.31
CA ARG A 98 13.00 -7.05 -19.66
C ARG A 98 12.64 -8.52 -19.38
N ILE A 99 13.52 -9.43 -19.78
CA ILE A 99 13.39 -10.85 -19.44
C ILE A 99 13.90 -11.05 -18.01
N GLY A 100 13.11 -11.75 -17.22
CA GLY A 100 13.48 -12.05 -15.83
C GLY A 100 13.36 -10.88 -14.86
N GLN A 101 12.64 -9.83 -15.23
CA GLN A 101 12.36 -8.69 -14.35
C GLN A 101 10.87 -8.32 -14.38
N ILE A 102 10.36 -7.90 -13.23
CA ILE A 102 9.00 -7.37 -13.09
C ILE A 102 8.99 -6.30 -11.98
N ASN A 103 8.15 -5.29 -12.15
CA ASN A 103 7.85 -4.35 -11.08
C ASN A 103 6.74 -4.95 -10.21
N ALA A 104 6.99 -5.04 -8.94
CA ALA A 104 6.02 -5.40 -7.91
C ALA A 104 5.58 -4.16 -7.14
N LEU A 105 4.49 -4.29 -6.39
CA LEU A 105 4.00 -3.26 -5.48
C LEU A 105 4.07 -3.79 -4.05
N SER A 106 4.78 -3.07 -3.20
CA SER A 106 4.80 -3.31 -1.76
C SER A 106 3.95 -2.26 -1.04
N VAL A 107 3.29 -2.64 0.04
CA VAL A 107 2.61 -1.70 0.93
C VAL A 107 3.48 -1.50 2.16
N ILE A 108 3.83 -0.25 2.42
CA ILE A 108 4.71 0.13 3.52
C ILE A 108 3.89 0.77 4.63
N GLU A 109 4.09 0.27 5.84
CA GLU A 109 3.54 0.83 7.07
C GLU A 109 4.67 1.20 8.02
N PHE A 110 4.84 2.49 8.29
CA PHE A 110 5.81 2.95 9.29
C PHE A 110 5.14 3.14 10.65
N PRO A 111 5.74 2.64 11.74
CA PRO A 111 5.25 2.91 13.08
C PRO A 111 5.14 4.41 13.35
N GLY A 112 3.94 4.85 13.75
CA GLY A 112 3.66 6.27 14.01
C GLY A 112 3.31 7.10 12.76
N HIS A 113 3.40 6.56 11.56
CA HIS A 113 2.88 7.20 10.36
C HIS A 113 1.38 6.90 10.19
N PRO A 114 0.55 7.90 9.86
CA PRO A 114 -0.91 7.73 9.89
C PRO A 114 -1.49 6.95 8.72
N ARG A 115 -0.70 6.70 7.68
CA ARG A 115 -1.14 6.01 6.45
C ARG A 115 -0.10 5.02 5.95
N ALA A 116 -0.60 3.86 5.51
CA ALA A 116 0.14 3.00 4.61
C ALA A 116 0.20 3.62 3.21
N PHE A 117 1.26 3.38 2.48
CA PHE A 117 1.40 3.79 1.07
C PHE A 117 2.06 2.70 0.25
N GLY A 118 1.82 2.73 -1.07
CA GLY A 118 2.41 1.79 -2.01
C GLY A 118 3.79 2.26 -2.47
N GLU A 119 4.73 1.34 -2.54
CA GLU A 119 6.06 1.54 -3.13
C GLU A 119 6.30 0.47 -4.20
N PRO A 120 6.69 0.86 -5.43
CA PRO A 120 7.12 -0.12 -6.41
C PRO A 120 8.50 -0.66 -6.04
N SER A 121 8.68 -1.95 -6.27
CA SER A 121 9.96 -2.63 -6.13
C SER A 121 10.25 -3.48 -7.36
N ARG A 122 11.53 -3.69 -7.69
CA ARG A 122 11.93 -4.53 -8.79
C ARG A 122 12.23 -5.95 -8.31
N ILE A 123 11.57 -6.93 -8.91
CA ILE A 123 11.86 -8.34 -8.71
C ILE A 123 12.63 -8.86 -9.92
N SER A 124 13.73 -9.54 -9.66
CA SER A 124 14.54 -10.20 -10.68
C SER A 124 14.57 -11.70 -10.49
N CYS A 125 14.50 -12.42 -11.60
CA CYS A 125 14.66 -13.85 -11.66
C CYS A 125 15.79 -14.22 -12.63
N VAL A 126 16.79 -14.92 -12.13
CA VAL A 126 17.90 -15.44 -12.94
C VAL A 126 17.77 -16.95 -13.05
N VAL A 127 17.77 -17.44 -14.29
CA VAL A 127 17.67 -18.87 -14.59
C VAL A 127 19.00 -19.36 -15.17
N HIS A 128 19.45 -20.51 -14.72
CA HIS A 128 20.66 -21.18 -15.21
C HIS A 128 20.46 -22.70 -15.29
N ILE A 129 21.34 -23.39 -15.98
CA ILE A 129 21.32 -24.85 -16.03
C ILE A 129 21.53 -25.39 -14.61
N GLY A 130 20.64 -26.28 -14.18
CA GLY A 130 20.64 -26.83 -12.82
C GLY A 130 19.76 -28.05 -12.68
N ASP A 131 19.45 -28.40 -11.46
CA ASP A 131 18.76 -29.64 -11.07
C ASP A 131 17.33 -29.40 -10.52
N GLY A 132 16.76 -28.24 -10.82
CA GLY A 132 15.40 -27.87 -10.43
C GLY A 132 15.30 -27.11 -9.10
N GLU A 133 16.40 -26.61 -8.56
CA GLU A 133 16.39 -25.81 -7.34
C GLU A 133 15.86 -24.41 -7.61
N PHE A 134 14.86 -23.99 -6.85
CA PHE A 134 14.39 -22.61 -6.80
C PHE A 134 14.92 -21.93 -5.52
N THR A 135 15.78 -20.95 -5.72
CA THR A 135 16.38 -20.19 -4.61
C THR A 135 15.62 -18.89 -4.41
N ASP A 136 15.01 -18.75 -3.26
CA ASP A 136 14.45 -17.51 -2.77
C ASP A 136 15.54 -16.79 -1.94
N ILE A 137 16.04 -15.66 -2.45
CA ILE A 137 17.15 -14.92 -1.81
C ILE A 137 16.67 -14.27 -0.53
N GLU A 138 15.45 -13.73 -0.50
CA GLU A 138 14.89 -13.06 0.68
C GLU A 138 14.80 -14.03 1.86
N ARG A 139 14.37 -15.26 1.60
CA ARG A 139 14.34 -16.30 2.63
C ARG A 139 15.73 -16.71 3.09
N LYS A 140 16.69 -16.86 2.17
CA LYS A 140 18.08 -17.20 2.53
C LYS A 140 18.77 -16.09 3.32
N ALA A 141 18.38 -14.83 3.10
CA ALA A 141 18.87 -13.66 3.82
C ALA A 141 18.09 -13.37 5.12
N GLU A 142 17.12 -14.23 5.51
CA GLU A 142 16.25 -14.03 6.66
C GLU A 142 15.40 -12.74 6.59
N LEU A 143 15.12 -12.27 5.37
CA LEU A 143 14.24 -11.13 5.08
C LEU A 143 12.85 -11.56 4.62
N GLY A 144 12.64 -12.83 4.28
CA GLY A 144 11.35 -13.36 3.84
C GLY A 144 10.50 -13.86 5.02
N GLY A 145 9.30 -13.31 5.19
CA GLY A 145 8.34 -13.76 6.19
C GLY A 145 7.66 -15.09 5.84
N ASN A 146 6.81 -15.58 6.73
CA ASN A 146 6.16 -16.88 6.57
C ASN A 146 5.14 -16.94 5.42
N ILE A 147 4.44 -15.83 5.16
CA ILE A 147 3.46 -15.72 4.07
C ILE A 147 4.22 -15.72 2.74
N HIS A 148 5.28 -14.92 2.63
CA HIS A 148 6.19 -14.91 1.48
C HIS A 148 6.75 -16.32 1.18
N ALA A 149 7.27 -17.02 2.20
CA ALA A 149 7.79 -18.37 2.05
C ALA A 149 6.73 -19.37 1.53
N LYS A 150 5.48 -19.24 1.99
CA LYS A 150 4.34 -20.03 1.51
C LYS A 150 4.01 -19.70 0.06
N GLY A 151 3.97 -18.41 -0.32
CA GLY A 151 3.76 -17.95 -1.69
C GLY A 151 4.79 -18.53 -2.65
N MET A 152 6.08 -18.50 -2.28
CA MET A 152 7.17 -19.10 -3.06
C MET A 152 7.01 -20.61 -3.27
N MET A 153 6.58 -21.35 -2.24
CA MET A 153 6.30 -22.80 -2.38
C MET A 153 5.12 -23.08 -3.31
N ILE A 154 4.06 -22.26 -3.24
CA ILE A 154 2.89 -22.39 -4.12
C ILE A 154 3.28 -22.07 -5.57
N MET A 155 4.05 -21.01 -5.80
CA MET A 155 4.57 -20.66 -7.14
C MET A 155 5.42 -21.79 -7.73
N GLN A 156 6.32 -22.35 -6.95
CA GLN A 156 7.15 -23.48 -7.38
C GLN A 156 6.31 -24.70 -7.76
N ALA A 157 5.32 -25.06 -6.92
CA ALA A 157 4.41 -26.17 -7.20
C ALA A 157 3.57 -25.95 -8.44
N PHE A 158 3.10 -24.72 -8.66
CA PHE A 158 2.37 -24.33 -9.87
C PHE A 158 3.24 -24.48 -11.13
N LEU A 159 4.47 -23.95 -11.11
CA LEU A 159 5.39 -24.06 -12.23
C LEU A 159 5.71 -25.51 -12.57
N MET A 160 5.91 -26.37 -11.57
CA MET A 160 6.10 -27.80 -11.79
C MET A 160 4.89 -28.48 -12.43
N SER A 161 3.68 -28.09 -12.03
CA SER A 161 2.43 -28.60 -12.61
C SER A 161 2.23 -28.16 -14.06
N GLU A 162 2.49 -26.87 -14.37
CA GLU A 162 2.30 -26.31 -15.71
C GLU A 162 3.33 -26.84 -16.73
N LEU A 163 4.57 -27.02 -16.30
CA LEU A 163 5.62 -27.50 -17.20
C LEU A 163 5.47 -28.98 -17.57
N GLN A 164 4.66 -29.77 -16.84
CA GLN A 164 4.34 -31.18 -17.10
C GLN A 164 5.54 -32.02 -17.59
N LEU A 165 6.72 -31.75 -17.06
CA LEU A 165 7.93 -32.43 -17.48
C LEU A 165 7.93 -33.87 -16.96
N GLU A 166 8.13 -34.83 -17.87
CA GLU A 166 8.32 -36.26 -17.51
C GLU A 166 9.65 -36.50 -16.76
N GLN A 167 10.53 -35.52 -16.76
CA GLN A 167 11.85 -35.57 -16.16
C GLN A 167 12.04 -34.39 -15.20
N GLN A 168 13.08 -34.49 -14.38
CA GLN A 168 13.49 -33.40 -13.48
C GLN A 168 13.70 -32.09 -14.26
N ILE A 169 13.31 -30.97 -13.66
CA ILE A 169 13.49 -29.64 -14.26
C ILE A 169 14.98 -29.41 -14.53
N PRO A 170 15.39 -29.13 -15.78
CA PRO A 170 16.80 -29.03 -16.16
C PRO A 170 17.42 -27.65 -15.88
N PHE A 171 16.78 -26.83 -15.08
CA PHE A 171 17.28 -25.51 -14.73
C PHE A 171 17.05 -25.21 -13.25
N SER A 172 17.84 -24.34 -12.71
CA SER A 172 17.65 -23.71 -11.40
C SER A 172 17.37 -22.23 -11.57
N ALA A 173 16.62 -21.65 -10.65
CA ALA A 173 16.26 -20.24 -10.69
C ALA A 173 16.52 -19.56 -9.34
N SER A 174 16.96 -18.33 -9.40
CA SER A 174 17.10 -17.46 -8.22
C SER A 174 16.21 -16.26 -8.37
N LEU A 175 15.40 -15.97 -7.34
CA LEU A 175 14.50 -14.84 -7.29
C LEU A 175 14.92 -13.90 -6.18
N THR A 176 14.90 -12.59 -6.46
CA THR A 176 15.25 -11.55 -5.50
C THR A 176 14.40 -10.31 -5.68
N PHE A 177 14.08 -9.66 -4.56
CA PHE A 177 13.54 -8.30 -4.53
C PHE A 177 14.74 -7.34 -4.47
N GLU A 178 15.06 -6.75 -5.62
CA GLU A 178 16.19 -5.84 -5.70
C GLU A 178 15.95 -4.60 -4.84
N GLN A 179 17.02 -4.12 -4.18
CA GLN A 179 16.99 -2.93 -3.33
C GLN A 179 15.95 -2.98 -2.18
N SER A 180 15.49 -4.17 -1.80
CA SER A 180 14.71 -4.38 -0.57
C SER A 180 15.64 -4.79 0.56
N TYR A 181 15.63 -4.02 1.66
CA TYR A 181 16.50 -4.23 2.84
C TYR A 181 15.68 -4.42 4.13
N SER A 182 14.38 -4.46 4.01
CA SER A 182 13.42 -4.72 5.08
C SER A 182 12.77 -6.08 4.91
N GLU A 183 12.08 -6.56 5.95
CA GLU A 183 11.31 -7.79 5.88
C GLU A 183 10.19 -7.67 4.83
N VAL A 184 10.10 -8.68 3.94
CA VAL A 184 9.06 -8.83 2.93
C VAL A 184 8.13 -9.96 3.39
N ASP A 185 6.85 -9.67 3.59
CA ASP A 185 5.86 -10.69 3.90
C ASP A 185 4.57 -10.46 3.10
N GLY A 186 4.21 -11.42 2.29
CA GLY A 186 3.06 -11.37 1.39
C GLY A 186 3.09 -12.51 0.39
N ASP A 187 1.95 -12.76 -0.27
CA ASP A 187 1.75 -13.87 -1.22
C ASP A 187 1.15 -13.42 -2.57
N SER A 188 1.08 -12.13 -2.81
CA SER A 188 0.52 -11.52 -4.03
C SER A 188 1.59 -10.97 -4.97
#